data_f05cb8588f7dc117241f323769f862ca
#
_entry.id   f05cb8588f7dc117241f323769f862ca
#
_cell.length_a   1.000
_cell.length_b   1.000
_cell.length_c   1.000
_cell.angle_alpha   90.00
_cell.angle_beta   90.00
_cell.angle_gamma   90.00
#
_symmetry.space_group_name_H-M   'P 1'
#
loop_
_entity.id
_entity.type
_entity.pdbx_description
1 polymer ?
#
loop_
_entity_poly.entity_id
_entity_poly.type
_entity_poly.pdbx_seq_one_letter_code
_entity_poly.pdbx_strand_id
1 'polypeptide(L)'
;MKDLITKIQAFLLKHFKNKYIRKFIEVLINYEMISYIFFGVGTSVLDLVIFSALNFSGMDSLIANLISSICAIIFAYVTNKIWVFESKTNGFSEAIREFIRFAYARAATLIMSEIIIFISQLLYGNDKIANQIAKIIAMVLTVIFNYIFSKLFIFNNRKGTKNENQ
;
A
#
# COMPACT_ATOMS: atom_id res chain seq x y z
N MET A 1 11.45 -11.09 -13.10
CA MET A 1 10.17 -10.38 -12.83
C MET A 1 10.16 -8.97 -13.45
N LYS A 2 11.17 -8.11 -13.20
CA LYS A 2 11.24 -6.75 -13.81
C LYS A 2 11.08 -6.80 -15.33
N ASP A 3 11.84 -7.65 -16.03
CA ASP A 3 11.82 -7.75 -17.49
C ASP A 3 10.46 -8.19 -18.06
N LEU A 4 9.77 -9.10 -17.39
CA LEU A 4 8.45 -9.55 -17.81
C LEU A 4 7.42 -8.43 -17.72
N ILE A 5 7.42 -7.68 -16.61
CA ILE A 5 6.52 -6.55 -16.41
C ILE A 5 6.77 -5.45 -17.42
N THR A 6 8.05 -5.13 -17.70
CA THR A 6 8.44 -4.15 -18.72
C THR A 6 7.97 -4.57 -20.12
N LYS A 7 8.08 -5.85 -20.47
CA LYS A 7 7.58 -6.37 -21.76
C LYS A 7 6.06 -6.27 -21.87
N ILE A 8 5.33 -6.64 -20.80
CA ILE A 8 3.86 -6.52 -20.75
C ILE A 8 3.44 -5.04 -20.87
N GLN A 9 4.08 -4.14 -20.12
CA GLN A 9 3.81 -2.71 -20.20
C GLN A 9 4.06 -2.17 -21.63
N ALA A 10 5.19 -2.50 -22.24
CA ALA A 10 5.52 -2.07 -23.59
C ALA A 10 4.51 -2.61 -24.62
N PHE A 11 4.08 -3.86 -24.50
CA PHE A 11 3.06 -4.46 -25.35
C PHE A 11 1.73 -3.71 -25.26
N LEU A 12 1.26 -3.41 -24.04
CA LEU A 12 0.02 -2.67 -23.81
C LEU A 12 0.11 -1.23 -24.32
N LEU A 13 1.23 -0.54 -24.07
CA LEU A 13 1.46 0.82 -24.58
C LEU A 13 1.49 0.90 -26.10
N LYS A 14 1.87 -0.18 -26.78
CA LYS A 14 1.82 -0.27 -28.26
C LYS A 14 0.39 -0.41 -28.78
N HIS A 15 -0.49 -1.12 -28.04
CA HIS A 15 -1.88 -1.39 -28.46
C HIS A 15 -2.83 -0.21 -28.16
N PHE A 16 -2.62 0.53 -27.08
CA PHE A 16 -3.49 1.62 -26.67
C PHE A 16 -2.94 2.97 -27.07
N LYS A 17 -3.63 3.68 -28.01
CA LYS A 17 -3.22 5.00 -28.51
C LYS A 17 -3.75 6.17 -27.64
N ASN A 18 -4.78 5.95 -26.83
CA ASN A 18 -5.38 6.99 -26.00
C ASN A 18 -4.41 7.46 -24.90
N LYS A 19 -4.16 8.78 -24.82
CA LYS A 19 -3.23 9.42 -23.88
C LYS A 19 -3.54 9.08 -22.41
N TYR A 20 -4.82 9.03 -22.05
CA TYR A 20 -5.25 8.74 -20.67
C TYR A 20 -5.03 7.27 -20.32
N ILE A 21 -5.36 6.35 -21.24
CA ILE A 21 -5.13 4.91 -21.07
C ILE A 21 -3.63 4.62 -20.96
N ARG A 22 -2.81 5.25 -21.79
CA ARG A 22 -1.34 5.09 -21.72
C ARG A 22 -0.79 5.53 -20.38
N LYS A 23 -1.18 6.71 -19.89
CA LYS A 23 -0.77 7.20 -18.57
C LYS A 23 -1.20 6.27 -17.43
N PHE A 24 -2.40 5.71 -17.54
CA PHE A 24 -2.93 4.73 -16.60
C PHE A 24 -2.08 3.43 -16.61
N ILE A 25 -1.74 2.90 -17.79
CA ILE A 25 -0.86 1.73 -17.94
C ILE A 25 0.53 2.00 -17.36
N GLU A 26 1.12 3.16 -17.64
CA GLU A 26 2.44 3.56 -17.14
C GLU A 26 2.49 3.63 -15.60
N VAL A 27 1.40 4.08 -14.97
CA VAL A 27 1.32 4.20 -13.50
C VAL A 27 1.00 2.87 -12.83
N LEU A 28 0.07 2.08 -13.37
CA LEU A 28 -0.40 0.86 -12.72
C LEU A 28 0.38 -0.40 -13.10
N ILE A 29 0.92 -0.47 -14.33
CA ILE A 29 1.66 -1.63 -14.79
C ILE A 29 3.15 -1.33 -14.78
N ASN A 30 3.65 -0.87 -13.64
CA ASN A 30 5.08 -0.76 -13.39
C ASN A 30 5.51 -1.73 -12.28
N TYR A 31 6.80 -2.03 -12.26
CA TYR A 31 7.36 -2.97 -11.28
C TYR A 31 7.09 -2.53 -9.83
N GLU A 32 7.17 -1.24 -9.55
CA GLU A 32 6.95 -0.70 -8.20
C GLU A 32 5.51 -0.97 -7.73
N MET A 33 4.51 -0.69 -8.57
CA MET A 33 3.10 -0.90 -8.22
C MET A 33 2.74 -2.37 -8.06
N ILE A 34 3.23 -3.24 -8.97
CA ILE A 34 3.00 -4.68 -8.88
C ILE A 34 3.67 -5.25 -7.63
N SER A 35 4.91 -4.86 -7.35
CA SER A 35 5.61 -5.27 -6.13
C SER A 35 4.91 -4.76 -4.87
N TYR A 36 4.40 -3.52 -4.92
CA TYR A 36 3.62 -2.93 -3.83
C TYR A 36 2.36 -3.76 -3.51
N ILE A 37 1.60 -4.15 -4.54
CA ILE A 37 0.41 -5.00 -4.38
C ILE A 37 0.81 -6.38 -3.84
N PHE A 38 1.87 -6.98 -4.38
CA PHE A 38 2.36 -8.28 -3.93
C PHE A 38 2.73 -8.27 -2.43
N PHE A 39 3.54 -7.30 -1.99
CA PHE A 39 3.89 -7.18 -0.58
C PHE A 39 2.73 -6.72 0.29
N GLY A 40 1.77 -5.97 -0.26
CA GLY A 40 0.53 -5.62 0.41
C GLY A 40 -0.33 -6.85 0.76
N VAL A 41 -0.49 -7.76 -0.21
CA VAL A 41 -1.14 -9.06 0.04
C VAL A 41 -0.36 -9.88 1.06
N GLY A 42 0.96 -9.96 0.93
CA GLY A 42 1.84 -10.64 1.90
C GLY A 42 1.69 -10.09 3.32
N THR A 43 1.55 -8.76 3.45
CA THR A 43 1.29 -8.10 4.74
C THR A 43 -0.04 -8.57 5.36
N SER A 44 -1.11 -8.65 4.57
CA SER A 44 -2.42 -9.11 5.06
C SER A 44 -2.40 -10.59 5.46
N VAL A 45 -1.67 -11.42 4.71
CA VAL A 45 -1.49 -12.83 5.08
C VAL A 45 -0.70 -12.96 6.39
N LEU A 46 0.37 -12.18 6.55
CA LEU A 46 1.18 -12.17 7.77
C LEU A 46 0.34 -11.74 8.99
N ASP A 47 -0.45 -10.67 8.85
CA ASP A 47 -1.37 -10.19 9.89
C ASP A 47 -2.32 -11.30 10.34
N LEU A 48 -2.98 -11.94 9.39
CA LEU A 48 -3.91 -13.04 9.65
C LEU A 48 -3.23 -14.24 10.34
N VAL A 49 -2.05 -14.62 9.90
CA VAL A 49 -1.30 -15.75 10.49
C VAL A 49 -0.89 -15.46 11.93
N ILE A 50 -0.35 -14.26 12.20
CA ILE A 50 0.05 -13.86 13.56
C ILE A 50 -1.19 -13.76 14.46
N PHE A 51 -2.24 -13.08 14.00
CA PHE A 51 -3.50 -12.98 14.73
C PHE A 51 -4.04 -14.36 15.10
N SER A 52 -4.14 -15.27 14.12
CA SER A 52 -4.65 -16.62 14.36
C SER A 52 -3.81 -17.39 15.36
N ALA A 53 -2.48 -17.35 15.22
CA ALA A 53 -1.57 -18.04 16.14
C ALA A 53 -1.72 -17.55 17.59
N LEU A 54 -1.81 -16.22 17.79
CA LEU A 54 -1.98 -15.63 19.11
C LEU A 54 -3.38 -15.93 19.69
N ASN A 55 -4.42 -15.82 18.87
CA ASN A 55 -5.79 -16.09 19.31
C ASN A 55 -5.99 -17.57 19.68
N PHE A 56 -5.46 -18.50 18.90
CA PHE A 56 -5.49 -19.94 19.22
C PHE A 56 -4.63 -20.31 20.43
N SER A 57 -3.62 -19.51 20.78
CA SER A 57 -2.85 -19.70 22.02
C SER A 57 -3.60 -19.27 23.30
N GLY A 58 -4.83 -18.73 23.15
CA GLY A 58 -5.66 -18.28 24.26
C GLY A 58 -5.48 -16.79 24.59
N MET A 59 -4.78 -16.03 23.76
CA MET A 59 -4.65 -14.57 23.94
C MET A 59 -5.99 -13.87 23.64
N ASP A 60 -6.28 -12.80 24.39
CA ASP A 60 -7.44 -11.95 24.09
C ASP A 60 -7.40 -11.43 22.65
N SER A 61 -8.54 -11.49 21.97
CA SER A 61 -8.63 -11.18 20.54
C SER A 61 -8.25 -9.72 20.21
N LEU A 62 -8.50 -8.76 21.11
CA LEU A 62 -8.12 -7.36 20.90
C LEU A 62 -6.60 -7.20 21.00
N ILE A 63 -5.98 -7.86 21.97
CA ILE A 63 -4.52 -7.86 22.16
C ILE A 63 -3.85 -8.57 20.99
N ALA A 64 -4.36 -9.74 20.59
CA ALA A 64 -3.85 -10.48 19.43
C ALA A 64 -3.91 -9.66 18.14
N ASN A 65 -5.02 -8.95 17.90
CA ASN A 65 -5.19 -8.07 16.74
C ASN A 65 -4.23 -6.86 16.80
N LEU A 66 -4.02 -6.27 17.96
CA LEU A 66 -3.08 -5.15 18.11
C LEU A 66 -1.64 -5.58 17.77
N ILE A 67 -1.20 -6.71 18.30
CA ILE A 67 0.14 -7.23 18.07
C ILE A 67 0.32 -7.62 16.60
N SER A 68 -0.62 -8.33 16.01
CA SER A 68 -0.55 -8.75 14.61
C SER A 68 -0.49 -7.54 13.66
N SER A 69 -1.32 -6.53 13.91
CA SER A 69 -1.34 -5.29 13.12
C SER A 69 -0.04 -4.51 13.22
N ILE A 70 0.57 -4.42 14.42
CA ILE A 70 1.88 -3.79 14.58
C ILE A 70 2.96 -4.54 13.77
N CYS A 71 2.99 -5.87 13.87
CA CYS A 71 3.92 -6.69 13.09
C CYS A 71 3.71 -6.51 11.58
N ALA A 72 2.45 -6.48 11.13
CA ALA A 72 2.09 -6.27 9.74
C ALA A 72 2.54 -4.89 9.22
N ILE A 73 2.36 -3.82 10.01
CA ILE A 73 2.82 -2.46 9.64
C ILE A 73 4.35 -2.41 9.52
N ILE A 74 5.06 -3.03 10.45
CA ILE A 74 6.54 -3.10 10.41
C ILE A 74 6.99 -3.87 9.17
N PHE A 75 6.40 -5.02 8.88
CA PHE A 75 6.70 -5.81 7.69
C PHE A 75 6.41 -5.03 6.41
N ALA A 76 5.25 -4.38 6.32
CA ALA A 76 4.90 -3.53 5.18
C ALA A 76 5.90 -2.38 4.97
N TYR A 77 6.34 -1.72 6.04
CA TYR A 77 7.34 -0.66 5.95
C TYR A 77 8.67 -1.18 5.41
N VAL A 78 9.18 -2.28 5.99
CA VAL A 78 10.47 -2.86 5.59
C VAL A 78 10.44 -3.32 4.14
N THR A 79 9.39 -4.06 3.73
CA THR A 79 9.27 -4.57 2.36
C THR A 79 9.12 -3.44 1.35
N ASN A 80 8.30 -2.44 1.64
CA ASN A 80 8.14 -1.28 0.78
C ASN A 80 9.44 -0.48 0.66
N LYS A 81 10.14 -0.24 1.77
CA LYS A 81 11.41 0.47 1.77
C LYS A 81 12.48 -0.23 0.94
N ILE A 82 12.67 -1.53 1.16
CA ILE A 82 13.82 -2.27 0.59
C ILE A 82 13.53 -2.73 -0.84
N TRP A 83 12.35 -3.32 -1.08
CA TRP A 83 12.08 -4.03 -2.35
C TRP A 83 11.17 -3.26 -3.32
N VAL A 84 10.27 -2.40 -2.82
CA VAL A 84 9.36 -1.66 -3.70
C VAL A 84 10.01 -0.35 -4.14
N PHE A 85 10.39 0.49 -3.17
CA PHE A 85 10.87 1.84 -3.45
C PHE A 85 12.40 1.96 -3.42
N GLU A 86 13.12 0.93 -2.95
CA GLU A 86 14.60 0.90 -2.85
C GLU A 86 15.14 2.19 -2.17
N SER A 87 14.42 2.66 -1.12
CA SER A 87 14.72 3.90 -0.41
C SER A 87 15.92 3.72 0.52
N LYS A 88 16.84 4.68 0.49
CA LYS A 88 18.00 4.74 1.38
C LYS A 88 17.81 5.88 2.37
N THR A 89 18.06 5.62 3.65
CA THR A 89 18.06 6.62 4.72
C THR A 89 19.43 6.73 5.35
N ASN A 90 19.81 7.96 5.71
CA ASN A 90 21.11 8.25 6.35
C ASN A 90 20.94 8.22 7.88
N GLY A 91 20.84 6.99 8.43
CA GLY A 91 20.83 6.76 9.87
C GLY A 91 19.46 6.40 10.46
N PHE A 92 19.52 5.98 11.73
CA PHE A 92 18.36 5.43 12.46
C PHE A 92 17.24 6.46 12.71
N SER A 93 17.61 7.69 13.03
CA SER A 93 16.63 8.77 13.29
C SER A 93 15.79 9.09 12.05
N GLU A 94 16.38 9.08 10.85
CA GLU A 94 15.66 9.28 9.60
C GLU A 94 14.74 8.10 9.30
N ALA A 95 15.18 6.86 9.56
CA ALA A 95 14.38 5.66 9.39
C ALA A 95 13.14 5.65 10.30
N ILE A 96 13.28 6.10 11.57
CA ILE A 96 12.14 6.24 12.49
C ILE A 96 11.15 7.28 11.97
N ARG A 97 11.62 8.43 11.52
CA ARG A 97 10.76 9.50 10.99
C ARG A 97 10.01 9.05 9.74
N GLU A 98 10.68 8.31 8.87
CA GLU A 98 10.08 7.69 7.68
C GLU A 98 9.01 6.65 8.06
N PHE A 99 9.30 5.79 9.05
CA PHE A 99 8.34 4.81 9.59
C PHE A 99 7.10 5.48 10.18
N ILE A 100 7.27 6.54 10.96
CA ILE A 100 6.15 7.30 11.55
C ILE A 100 5.27 7.89 10.44
N ARG A 101 5.86 8.51 9.41
CA ARG A 101 5.11 9.02 8.25
C ARG A 101 4.35 7.91 7.52
N PHE A 102 4.97 6.74 7.38
CA PHE A 102 4.34 5.57 6.77
C PHE A 102 3.13 5.09 7.59
N ALA A 103 3.26 4.99 8.91
CA ALA A 103 2.17 4.59 9.80
C ALA A 103 1.01 5.59 9.77
N TYR A 104 1.29 6.91 9.78
CA TYR A 104 0.27 7.94 9.63
C TYR A 104 -0.46 7.87 8.29
N ALA A 105 0.24 7.66 7.18
CA ALA A 105 -0.39 7.52 5.87
C ALA A 105 -1.33 6.30 5.84
N ARG A 106 -0.94 5.19 6.45
CA ARG A 106 -1.79 4.00 6.61
C ARG A 106 -3.04 4.30 7.44
N ALA A 107 -2.89 4.96 8.59
CA ALA A 107 -4.02 5.36 9.44
C ALA A 107 -4.98 6.30 8.68
N ALA A 108 -4.47 7.28 7.96
CA ALA A 108 -5.28 8.21 7.17
C ALA A 108 -6.11 7.49 6.09
N THR A 109 -5.54 6.52 5.39
CA THR A 109 -6.28 5.75 4.37
C THR A 109 -7.29 4.77 4.95
N LEU A 110 -7.06 4.26 6.16
CA LEU A 110 -8.08 3.49 6.90
C LEU A 110 -9.27 4.38 7.27
N ILE A 111 -9.02 5.57 7.82
CA ILE A 111 -10.09 6.53 8.14
C ILE A 111 -10.87 6.90 6.88
N MET A 112 -10.19 7.15 5.76
CA MET A 112 -10.85 7.41 4.48
C MET A 112 -11.75 6.25 4.05
N SER A 113 -11.30 5.00 4.21
CA SER A 113 -12.09 3.80 3.92
C SER A 113 -13.37 3.73 4.75
N GLU A 114 -13.27 4.00 6.05
CA GLU A 114 -14.42 4.02 6.95
C GLU A 114 -15.41 5.14 6.60
N ILE A 115 -14.91 6.33 6.22
CA ILE A 115 -15.76 7.44 5.77
C ILE A 115 -16.55 7.06 4.51
N ILE A 116 -15.94 6.39 3.54
CA ILE A 116 -16.62 5.93 2.32
C ILE A 116 -17.75 4.96 2.64
N ILE A 117 -17.50 4.00 3.53
CA ILE A 117 -18.51 3.03 3.96
C ILE A 117 -19.62 3.73 4.74
N PHE A 118 -19.28 4.66 5.63
CA PHE A 118 -20.26 5.45 6.39
C PHE A 118 -21.17 6.27 5.48
N ILE A 119 -20.60 6.94 4.45
CA ILE A 119 -21.39 7.68 3.46
C ILE A 119 -22.34 6.73 2.71
N SER A 120 -21.89 5.53 2.33
CA SER A 120 -22.76 4.52 1.69
C SER A 120 -23.93 4.15 2.59
N GLN A 121 -23.67 3.90 3.88
CA GLN A 121 -24.72 3.58 4.85
C GLN A 121 -25.71 4.74 5.05
N LEU A 122 -25.22 5.97 5.03
CA LEU A 122 -26.07 7.15 5.16
C LEU A 122 -27.02 7.33 3.94
N LEU A 123 -26.53 7.05 2.73
CA LEU A 123 -27.28 7.22 1.48
C LEU A 123 -28.20 6.05 1.16
N TYR A 124 -27.78 4.83 1.42
CA TYR A 124 -28.45 3.60 1.02
C TYR A 124 -28.90 2.72 2.21
N GLY A 125 -28.66 3.16 3.44
CA GLY A 125 -28.99 2.41 4.64
C GLY A 125 -28.27 1.05 4.69
N ASN A 126 -29.02 0.00 5.05
CA ASN A 126 -28.50 -1.36 5.15
C ASN A 126 -28.55 -2.14 3.81
N ASP A 127 -28.61 -1.46 2.67
CA ASP A 127 -28.52 -2.14 1.37
C ASP A 127 -27.17 -2.85 1.24
N LYS A 128 -27.22 -4.19 1.21
CA LYS A 128 -26.03 -5.04 1.18
C LYS A 128 -25.19 -4.85 -0.08
N ILE A 129 -25.84 -4.62 -1.23
CA ILE A 129 -25.17 -4.47 -2.53
C ILE A 129 -24.44 -3.12 -2.57
N ALA A 130 -25.12 -2.03 -2.19
CA ALA A 130 -24.51 -0.70 -2.14
C ALA A 130 -23.30 -0.66 -1.19
N ASN A 131 -23.44 -1.23 0.01
CA ASN A 131 -22.35 -1.28 0.98
C ASN A 131 -21.18 -2.16 0.52
N GLN A 132 -21.46 -3.26 -0.20
CA GLN A 132 -20.40 -4.09 -0.79
C GLN A 132 -19.63 -3.36 -1.90
N ILE A 133 -20.34 -2.62 -2.75
CA ILE A 133 -19.71 -1.78 -3.79
C ILE A 133 -18.84 -0.69 -3.14
N ALA A 134 -19.36 0.00 -2.13
CA ALA A 134 -18.62 1.00 -1.38
C ALA A 134 -17.34 0.43 -0.76
N LYS A 135 -17.39 -0.80 -0.19
CA LYS A 135 -16.23 -1.51 0.34
C LYS A 135 -15.17 -1.77 -0.73
N ILE A 136 -15.58 -2.21 -1.92
CA ILE A 136 -14.65 -2.45 -3.04
C ILE A 136 -14.00 -1.13 -3.48
N ILE A 137 -14.77 -0.07 -3.62
CA ILE A 137 -14.26 1.27 -3.98
C ILE A 137 -13.26 1.76 -2.93
N ALA A 138 -13.61 1.67 -1.64
CA ALA A 138 -12.75 2.07 -0.55
C ALA A 138 -11.42 1.28 -0.56
N MET A 139 -11.47 -0.03 -0.80
CA MET A 139 -10.28 -0.88 -0.90
C MET A 139 -9.37 -0.46 -2.05
N VAL A 140 -9.91 -0.22 -3.24
CA VAL A 140 -9.14 0.22 -4.41
C VAL A 140 -8.49 1.58 -4.16
N LEU A 141 -9.25 2.54 -3.61
CA LEU A 141 -8.74 3.87 -3.27
C LEU A 141 -7.65 3.79 -2.20
N THR A 142 -7.83 2.96 -1.17
CA THR A 142 -6.82 2.74 -0.12
C THR A 142 -5.49 2.25 -0.71
N VAL A 143 -5.51 1.29 -1.63
CA VAL A 143 -4.30 0.79 -2.30
C VAL A 143 -3.64 1.91 -3.11
N ILE A 144 -4.40 2.66 -3.89
CA ILE A 144 -3.89 3.75 -4.73
C ILE A 144 -3.26 4.86 -3.88
N PHE A 145 -3.99 5.35 -2.86
CA PHE A 145 -3.49 6.42 -2.00
C PHE A 145 -2.28 5.99 -1.17
N ASN A 146 -2.28 4.79 -0.61
CA ASN A 146 -1.13 4.25 0.11
C ASN A 146 0.12 4.17 -0.78
N TYR A 147 -0.04 3.75 -2.05
CA TYR A 147 1.05 3.75 -3.02
C TYR A 147 1.55 5.17 -3.33
N ILE A 148 0.64 6.10 -3.61
CA ILE A 148 0.98 7.49 -3.91
C ILE A 148 1.69 8.16 -2.74
N PHE A 149 1.16 8.03 -1.52
CA PHE A 149 1.78 8.58 -0.31
C PHE A 149 3.15 7.96 -0.05
N SER A 150 3.28 6.65 -0.19
CA SER A 150 4.55 5.96 -0.04
C SER A 150 5.58 6.48 -1.04
N LYS A 151 5.21 6.61 -2.30
CA LYS A 151 6.11 7.04 -3.39
C LYS A 151 6.51 8.50 -3.31
N LEU A 152 5.55 9.39 -3.03
CA LEU A 152 5.77 10.84 -3.14
C LEU A 152 6.24 11.49 -1.83
N PHE A 153 5.77 10.99 -0.69
CA PHE A 153 5.97 11.67 0.60
C PHE A 153 6.87 10.90 1.58
N ILE A 154 6.90 9.56 1.46
CA ILE A 154 7.60 8.74 2.44
C ILE A 154 8.99 8.33 1.90
N PHE A 155 9.03 7.68 0.75
CA PHE A 155 10.25 7.09 0.17
C PHE A 155 10.86 7.95 -0.96
N ASN A 156 10.70 9.27 -0.92
CA ASN A 156 11.14 10.18 -2.00
C ASN A 156 12.66 10.43 -2.03
N ASN A 157 13.44 9.93 -1.06
CA ASN A 157 14.87 10.19 -0.92
C ASN A 157 15.77 9.58 -2.02
N ARG A 158 15.19 9.03 -3.11
CA ARG A 158 15.95 8.51 -4.27
C ARG A 158 16.73 9.57 -5.07
N LYS A 159 16.42 10.85 -4.92
CA LYS A 159 16.95 11.92 -5.81
C LYS A 159 18.14 12.71 -5.25
N GLY A 160 18.50 12.50 -3.97
CA GLY A 160 19.54 13.33 -3.33
C GLY A 160 20.98 12.99 -3.68
N THR A 161 21.29 11.85 -4.29
CA THR A 161 22.68 11.37 -4.43
C THR A 161 23.23 11.42 -5.87
N LYS A 162 22.52 11.99 -6.83
CA LYS A 162 23.02 12.07 -8.23
C LYS A 162 23.63 13.42 -8.63
N ASN A 163 23.56 14.43 -7.78
CA ASN A 163 24.03 15.78 -8.14
C ASN A 163 25.24 16.28 -7.32
N GLU A 164 25.94 15.42 -6.56
CA GLU A 164 27.14 15.84 -5.82
C GLU A 164 28.48 15.36 -6.42
N ASN A 165 28.46 14.76 -7.61
CA ASN A 165 29.69 14.38 -8.33
C ASN A 165 29.59 14.78 -9.81
N GLN A 166 29.52 16.09 -10.10
CA GLN A 166 29.97 16.69 -11.35
C GLN A 166 30.71 18.01 -11.07
#